data_78947be8039cf5fe9a1c7aa15de77d9a
#
_entry.id   78947be8039cf5fe9a1c7aa15de77d9a
#
_cell.length_a   1.000
_cell.length_b   1.000
_cell.length_c   1.000
_cell.angle_alpha   90.00
_cell.angle_beta   90.00
_cell.angle_gamma   90.00
#
_symmetry.space_group_name_H-M   'P 1'
#
loop_
_entity.id
_entity.type
_entity.pdbx_description
1 polymer ?
#
loop_
_entity_poly.entity_id
_entity_poly.type
_entity_poly.pdbx_seq_one_letter_code
_entity_poly.pdbx_strand_id
1 'polypeptide(L)'
;HRLTSRTKTSSSLKRFCPVVTLSNPGLGATGGKDLPSTGYAWWSGNARLINLSGRLLGAHVAHAGLMVFWAGAMMLFEVSHFTFDKPMYEQGFICMPHVATLGYGVGPGGEVTDLFPFFVVGVLHLISSAVLGLGGLYHALRGPEILENYSSFFSQDWRDKNQMTNIIGYHLILLGVGCLLLVFKAMFFGGVYDTWAPGGGDLSLIHIS
;
A
#
# COMPACT_ATOMS: atom_id res chain seq x y z
N HIS A 1 -17.99 61.58 -25.67
CA HIS A 1 -17.57 60.85 -24.43
C HIS A 1 -18.22 59.47 -24.42
N ARG A 2 -17.45 58.44 -24.75
CA ARG A 2 -17.83 57.02 -24.57
C ARG A 2 -17.23 56.53 -23.27
N LEU A 3 -18.05 56.23 -22.30
CA LEU A 3 -17.71 55.51 -21.11
C LEU A 3 -17.72 54.00 -21.43
N THR A 4 -16.56 53.41 -21.55
CA THR A 4 -16.40 51.95 -21.60
C THR A 4 -16.38 51.43 -20.17
N SER A 5 -17.49 50.87 -19.70
CA SER A 5 -17.53 50.10 -18.47
C SER A 5 -16.87 48.73 -18.72
N ARG A 6 -15.68 48.57 -18.20
CA ARG A 6 -14.96 47.28 -18.16
C ARG A 6 -15.50 46.50 -16.98
N THR A 7 -16.40 45.60 -17.24
CA THR A 7 -16.83 44.59 -16.26
C THR A 7 -15.67 43.63 -15.96
N LYS A 8 -14.93 43.94 -14.91
CA LYS A 8 -14.02 42.98 -14.27
C LYS A 8 -14.81 42.13 -13.31
N THR A 9 -15.47 41.09 -13.81
CA THR A 9 -16.12 40.08 -12.94
C THR A 9 -16.11 38.75 -13.65
N SER A 10 -15.06 38.00 -13.52
CA SER A 10 -15.16 36.51 -13.54
C SER A 10 -13.89 35.74 -13.18
N SER A 11 -12.78 36.41 -12.83
CA SER A 11 -11.53 35.72 -12.53
C SER A 11 -11.30 35.34 -11.04
N SER A 12 -12.11 35.91 -10.13
CA SER A 12 -11.92 35.67 -8.70
C SER A 12 -12.76 34.52 -8.12
N LEU A 13 -13.87 34.16 -8.78
CA LEU A 13 -14.74 33.07 -8.34
C LEU A 13 -14.25 31.69 -8.79
N LYS A 14 -13.34 31.61 -9.75
CA LYS A 14 -12.76 30.34 -10.18
C LYS A 14 -11.68 29.78 -9.23
N ARG A 15 -11.26 30.56 -8.23
CA ARG A 15 -10.23 30.12 -7.27
C ARG A 15 -10.78 29.41 -6.04
N PHE A 16 -12.09 29.46 -5.80
CA PHE A 16 -12.70 28.87 -4.59
C PHE A 16 -13.56 27.63 -4.83
N CYS A 17 -13.80 27.26 -6.08
CA CYS A 17 -14.32 25.93 -6.42
C CYS A 17 -13.31 25.30 -7.38
N PRO A 18 -12.44 24.40 -6.91
CA PRO A 18 -11.77 23.51 -7.83
C PRO A 18 -12.89 22.76 -8.56
N VAL A 19 -13.05 23.02 -9.85
CA VAL A 19 -13.87 22.16 -10.70
C VAL A 19 -13.16 20.82 -10.68
N VAL A 20 -13.56 19.97 -9.73
CA VAL A 20 -13.20 18.58 -9.74
C VAL A 20 -13.85 18.04 -11.00
N THR A 21 -13.09 17.93 -12.06
CA THR A 21 -13.51 17.18 -13.24
C THR A 21 -13.62 15.74 -12.81
N LEU A 22 -14.80 15.39 -12.30
CA LEU A 22 -15.12 14.02 -11.94
C LEU A 22 -15.01 13.22 -13.22
N SER A 23 -14.06 12.29 -13.24
CA SER A 23 -13.97 11.33 -14.33
C SER A 23 -15.26 10.54 -14.41
N ASN A 24 -15.72 10.27 -15.64
CA ASN A 24 -16.89 9.42 -15.83
C ASN A 24 -16.53 7.98 -15.42
N PRO A 25 -17.15 7.42 -14.36
CA PRO A 25 -16.79 6.07 -13.89
C PRO A 25 -17.15 4.96 -14.90
N GLY A 26 -18.06 5.22 -15.82
CA GLY A 26 -18.41 4.29 -16.91
C GLY A 26 -17.29 4.09 -17.93
N LEU A 27 -16.29 4.97 -17.96
CA LEU A 27 -15.15 4.89 -18.86
C LEU A 27 -13.93 4.17 -18.22
N GLY A 28 -14.01 3.80 -16.94
CA GLY A 28 -12.95 3.14 -16.20
C GLY A 28 -11.76 4.04 -15.87
N ALA A 29 -10.69 3.45 -15.33
CA ALA A 29 -9.50 4.16 -14.87
C ALA A 29 -8.76 4.92 -15.99
N THR A 30 -8.87 4.49 -17.23
CA THR A 30 -8.24 5.15 -18.39
C THR A 30 -9.06 6.32 -18.94
N GLY A 31 -10.26 6.59 -18.40
CA GLY A 31 -11.11 7.69 -18.83
C GLY A 31 -11.64 7.56 -20.26
N GLY A 32 -11.84 6.34 -20.76
CA GLY A 32 -12.31 6.05 -22.12
C GLY A 32 -11.23 6.24 -23.20
N LYS A 33 -9.97 6.36 -22.82
CA LYS A 33 -8.86 6.45 -23.78
C LYS A 33 -8.66 5.10 -24.47
N ASP A 34 -8.44 5.15 -25.76
CA ASP A 34 -8.34 3.99 -26.64
C ASP A 34 -7.01 3.99 -27.42
N LEU A 35 -6.80 2.98 -28.27
CA LEU A 35 -5.61 2.88 -29.11
C LEU A 35 -5.42 4.10 -30.03
N PRO A 36 -6.42 4.60 -30.78
CA PRO A 36 -6.23 5.76 -31.64
C PRO A 36 -5.81 7.04 -30.89
N SER A 37 -6.29 7.24 -29.66
CA SER A 37 -5.98 8.44 -28.87
C SER A 37 -4.67 8.35 -28.08
N THR A 38 -4.22 7.14 -27.73
CA THR A 38 -3.07 6.94 -26.84
C THR A 38 -1.89 6.23 -27.51
N GLY A 39 -2.12 5.46 -28.57
CA GLY A 39 -1.12 4.56 -29.17
C GLY A 39 -0.92 3.24 -28.42
N TYR A 40 -1.68 3.00 -27.34
CA TYR A 40 -1.60 1.78 -26.54
C TYR A 40 -2.85 0.93 -26.70
N ALA A 41 -2.66 -0.35 -27.02
CA ALA A 41 -3.73 -1.34 -27.06
C ALA A 41 -4.27 -1.65 -25.64
N TRP A 42 -5.43 -2.28 -25.57
CA TRP A 42 -6.07 -2.60 -24.28
C TRP A 42 -5.20 -3.47 -23.37
N TRP A 43 -4.42 -4.39 -23.94
CA TRP A 43 -3.52 -5.28 -23.21
C TRP A 43 -2.27 -4.58 -22.65
N SER A 44 -1.98 -3.36 -23.09
CA SER A 44 -0.99 -2.45 -22.51
C SER A 44 -1.65 -1.16 -22.00
N GLY A 45 -2.95 -1.22 -21.67
CA GLY A 45 -3.76 -0.08 -21.33
C GLY A 45 -3.32 0.69 -20.09
N ASN A 46 -2.58 0.08 -19.17
CA ASN A 46 -2.01 0.77 -18.02
C ASN A 46 -0.97 1.84 -18.41
N ALA A 47 -0.35 1.70 -19.60
CA ALA A 47 0.54 2.74 -20.12
C ALA A 47 -0.19 4.07 -20.43
N ARG A 48 -1.51 4.05 -20.58
CA ARG A 48 -2.35 5.24 -20.72
C ARG A 48 -2.37 6.11 -19.47
N LEU A 49 -1.95 5.57 -18.33
CA LEU A 49 -1.88 6.26 -17.04
C LEU A 49 -0.55 6.94 -16.76
N ILE A 50 0.45 6.81 -17.63
CA ILE A 50 1.82 7.32 -17.38
C ILE A 50 1.81 8.79 -16.98
N ASN A 51 1.04 9.63 -17.66
CA ASN A 51 0.95 11.07 -17.41
C ASN A 51 -0.33 11.46 -16.67
N LEU A 52 -1.03 10.53 -16.07
CA LEU A 52 -2.24 10.74 -15.28
C LEU A 52 -1.94 10.45 -13.80
N SER A 53 -1.28 11.39 -13.13
CA SER A 53 -0.78 11.22 -11.77
C SER A 53 -1.85 10.85 -10.76
N GLY A 54 -3.07 11.38 -10.89
CA GLY A 54 -4.19 11.05 -10.01
C GLY A 54 -4.73 9.64 -10.25
N ARG A 55 -4.91 9.24 -11.49
CA ARG A 55 -5.39 7.89 -11.84
C ARG A 55 -4.34 6.83 -11.58
N LEU A 56 -3.07 7.15 -11.81
CA LEU A 56 -1.96 6.26 -11.49
C LEU A 56 -1.86 6.02 -9.98
N LEU A 57 -2.05 7.06 -9.17
CA LEU A 57 -2.17 6.94 -7.71
C LEU A 57 -3.31 5.99 -7.35
N GLY A 58 -4.48 6.15 -7.96
CA GLY A 58 -5.62 5.28 -7.75
C GLY A 58 -5.30 3.81 -8.04
N ALA A 59 -4.63 3.53 -9.15
CA ALA A 59 -4.20 2.18 -9.50
C ALA A 59 -3.22 1.60 -8.46
N HIS A 60 -2.25 2.38 -8.01
CA HIS A 60 -1.28 1.97 -6.99
C HIS A 60 -1.96 1.69 -5.65
N VAL A 61 -2.85 2.56 -5.19
CA VAL A 61 -3.56 2.38 -3.91
C VAL A 61 -4.51 1.19 -3.98
N ALA A 62 -5.21 0.99 -5.10
CA ALA A 62 -6.05 -0.20 -5.30
C ALA A 62 -5.23 -1.50 -5.28
N HIS A 63 -4.05 -1.51 -5.92
CA HIS A 63 -3.15 -2.67 -5.87
C HIS A 63 -2.60 -2.90 -4.46
N ALA A 64 -2.25 -1.85 -3.72
CA ALA A 64 -1.87 -1.97 -2.32
C ALA A 64 -3.01 -2.58 -1.49
N GLY A 65 -4.26 -2.20 -1.76
CA GLY A 65 -5.43 -2.82 -1.16
C GLY A 65 -5.54 -4.32 -1.45
N LEU A 66 -5.27 -4.75 -2.69
CA LEU A 66 -5.24 -6.17 -3.05
C LEU A 66 -4.13 -6.93 -2.32
N MET A 67 -2.95 -6.35 -2.18
CA MET A 67 -1.85 -6.97 -1.45
C MET A 67 -2.17 -7.12 0.04
N VAL A 68 -2.74 -6.11 0.65
CA VAL A 68 -3.16 -6.12 2.06
C VAL A 68 -4.33 -7.09 2.27
N PHE A 69 -5.25 -7.19 1.31
CA PHE A 69 -6.32 -8.20 1.32
C PHE A 69 -5.74 -9.62 1.32
N TRP A 70 -4.77 -9.88 0.44
CA TRP A 70 -4.13 -11.19 0.39
C TRP A 70 -3.48 -11.54 1.74
N ALA A 71 -2.76 -10.59 2.34
CA ALA A 71 -2.12 -10.82 3.64
C ALA A 71 -3.15 -11.17 4.73
N GLY A 72 -4.27 -10.45 4.77
CA GLY A 72 -5.34 -10.73 5.74
C GLY A 72 -6.05 -12.06 5.50
N ALA A 73 -6.44 -12.33 4.26
CA ALA A 73 -7.12 -13.57 3.88
C ALA A 73 -6.23 -14.80 4.08
N MET A 74 -4.96 -14.70 3.71
CA MET A 74 -4.00 -15.79 3.88
C MET A 74 -3.71 -16.05 5.35
N MET A 75 -3.58 -15.00 6.17
CA MET A 75 -3.43 -15.17 7.62
C MET A 75 -4.63 -15.88 8.23
N LEU A 76 -5.84 -15.50 7.89
CA LEU A 76 -7.05 -16.18 8.41
C LEU A 76 -7.17 -17.61 7.90
N PHE A 77 -6.76 -17.86 6.66
CA PHE A 77 -6.67 -19.22 6.14
C PHE A 77 -5.72 -20.07 6.96
N GLU A 78 -4.50 -19.59 7.22
CA GLU A 78 -3.51 -20.31 8.01
C GLU A 78 -4.00 -20.57 9.44
N VAL A 79 -4.59 -19.57 10.10
CA VAL A 79 -5.15 -19.71 11.45
C VAL A 79 -6.23 -20.79 11.50
N SER A 80 -7.10 -20.86 10.49
CA SER A 80 -8.17 -21.86 10.42
C SER A 80 -7.68 -23.26 10.13
N HIS A 81 -6.47 -23.41 9.58
CA HIS A 81 -5.86 -24.70 9.25
C HIS A 81 -4.75 -25.10 10.22
N PHE A 82 -4.52 -24.28 11.25
CA PHE A 82 -3.51 -24.58 12.27
C PHE A 82 -3.97 -25.69 13.19
N THR A 83 -3.07 -26.64 13.48
CA THR A 83 -3.27 -27.70 14.49
C THR A 83 -2.19 -27.60 15.56
N PHE A 84 -2.57 -27.81 16.84
CA PHE A 84 -1.63 -27.71 17.97
C PHE A 84 -0.78 -28.95 18.16
N ASP A 85 -1.04 -30.03 17.46
CA ASP A 85 -0.30 -31.30 17.54
C ASP A 85 1.03 -31.29 16.76
N LYS A 86 1.23 -30.27 15.94
CA LYS A 86 2.44 -30.09 15.14
C LYS A 86 3.01 -28.67 15.33
N PRO A 87 4.34 -28.52 15.26
CA PRO A 87 4.94 -27.19 15.27
C PRO A 87 4.57 -26.41 13.99
N MET A 88 4.57 -25.09 14.10
CA MET A 88 4.18 -24.19 13.01
C MET A 88 5.00 -24.41 11.73
N TYR A 89 6.30 -24.67 11.87
CA TYR A 89 7.20 -24.87 10.72
C TYR A 89 6.92 -26.15 9.92
N GLU A 90 6.22 -27.13 10.49
CA GLU A 90 5.81 -28.36 9.80
C GLU A 90 4.50 -28.22 9.02
N GLN A 91 3.77 -27.15 9.22
CA GLN A 91 2.44 -26.96 8.64
C GLN A 91 2.44 -26.14 7.35
N GLY A 92 3.61 -25.69 6.87
CA GLY A 92 3.75 -24.98 5.60
C GLY A 92 3.20 -23.55 5.62
N PHE A 93 3.09 -22.90 6.77
CA PHE A 93 2.59 -21.53 6.89
C PHE A 93 3.68 -20.50 6.55
N ILE A 94 3.24 -19.38 5.94
CA ILE A 94 4.10 -18.26 5.55
C ILE A 94 3.76 -16.97 6.29
N CYS A 95 2.49 -16.72 6.60
CA CYS A 95 2.05 -15.50 7.28
C CYS A 95 2.22 -15.59 8.80
N MET A 96 1.88 -16.70 9.40
CA MET A 96 2.00 -16.90 10.85
C MET A 96 3.43 -16.69 11.37
N PRO A 97 4.49 -17.19 10.71
CA PRO A 97 5.87 -16.94 11.13
C PRO A 97 6.25 -15.46 11.23
N HIS A 98 5.67 -14.60 10.40
CA HIS A 98 5.92 -13.16 10.46
C HIS A 98 5.38 -12.53 11.75
N VAL A 99 4.20 -12.92 12.18
CA VAL A 99 3.62 -12.45 13.45
C VAL A 99 4.37 -13.03 14.65
N ALA A 100 4.74 -14.32 14.57
CA ALA A 100 5.59 -14.96 15.57
C ALA A 100 6.95 -14.26 15.73
N THR A 101 7.52 -13.79 14.64
CA THR A 101 8.76 -12.99 14.64
C THR A 101 8.63 -11.73 15.49
N LEU A 102 7.45 -11.12 15.53
CA LEU A 102 7.18 -9.96 16.38
C LEU A 102 6.92 -10.31 17.84
N GLY A 103 6.89 -11.60 18.18
CA GLY A 103 6.72 -12.11 19.55
C GLY A 103 5.28 -12.34 19.97
N TYR A 104 4.31 -12.24 19.04
CA TYR A 104 2.90 -12.44 19.35
C TYR A 104 2.47 -13.89 19.13
N GLY A 105 1.67 -14.43 20.06
CA GLY A 105 1.03 -15.72 19.94
C GLY A 105 1.96 -16.92 20.09
N VAL A 106 3.20 -16.71 20.50
CA VAL A 106 4.22 -17.75 20.68
C VAL A 106 4.87 -17.65 22.04
N GLY A 107 5.36 -18.80 22.53
CA GLY A 107 6.13 -18.93 23.75
C GLY A 107 7.59 -19.30 23.49
N PRO A 108 8.31 -19.73 24.55
CA PRO A 108 9.68 -20.21 24.42
C PRO A 108 9.80 -21.32 23.38
N GLY A 109 10.84 -21.25 22.53
CA GLY A 109 11.03 -22.22 21.45
C GLY A 109 10.14 -22.00 20.22
N GLY A 110 9.40 -20.89 20.14
CA GLY A 110 8.55 -20.60 19.00
C GLY A 110 7.25 -21.40 18.95
N GLU A 111 6.88 -22.06 20.05
CA GLU A 111 5.62 -22.79 20.16
C GLU A 111 4.44 -21.83 20.14
N VAL A 112 3.45 -22.12 19.29
CA VAL A 112 2.22 -21.31 19.22
C VAL A 112 1.39 -21.56 20.48
N THR A 113 1.14 -20.52 21.25
CA THR A 113 0.39 -20.55 22.51
C THR A 113 -1.01 -19.98 22.39
N ASP A 114 -1.23 -19.04 21.45
CA ASP A 114 -2.51 -18.37 21.27
C ASP A 114 -2.67 -17.97 19.80
N LEU A 115 -3.79 -18.34 19.19
CA LEU A 115 -4.12 -17.97 17.81
C LEU A 115 -4.73 -16.57 17.68
N PHE A 116 -5.18 -15.98 18.78
CA PHE A 116 -5.87 -14.68 18.73
C PHE A 116 -5.03 -13.53 18.13
N PRO A 117 -3.74 -13.37 18.46
CA PRO A 117 -2.92 -12.35 17.82
C PRO A 117 -2.84 -12.48 16.30
N PHE A 118 -2.74 -13.70 15.80
CA PHE A 118 -2.73 -13.99 14.37
C PHE A 118 -4.07 -13.63 13.71
N PHE A 119 -5.16 -13.98 14.35
CA PHE A 119 -6.51 -13.62 13.92
C PHE A 119 -6.69 -12.11 13.86
N VAL A 120 -6.28 -11.38 14.90
CA VAL A 120 -6.36 -9.92 14.96
C VAL A 120 -5.59 -9.28 13.80
N VAL A 121 -4.36 -9.70 13.56
CA VAL A 121 -3.55 -9.19 12.44
C VAL A 121 -4.22 -9.46 11.10
N GLY A 122 -4.77 -10.64 10.91
CA GLY A 122 -5.51 -10.99 9.69
C GLY A 122 -6.73 -10.10 9.47
N VAL A 123 -7.55 -9.89 10.48
CA VAL A 123 -8.76 -9.05 10.39
C VAL A 123 -8.40 -7.59 10.16
N LEU A 124 -7.39 -7.06 10.85
CA LEU A 124 -6.95 -5.67 10.64
C LEU A 124 -6.45 -5.44 9.21
N HIS A 125 -5.77 -6.41 8.61
CA HIS A 125 -5.38 -6.35 7.21
C HIS A 125 -6.61 -6.35 6.28
N LEU A 126 -7.61 -7.17 6.52
CA LEU A 126 -8.84 -7.17 5.73
C LEU A 126 -9.57 -5.82 5.80
N ILE A 127 -9.70 -5.24 7.01
CA ILE A 127 -10.34 -3.93 7.19
C ILE A 127 -9.53 -2.84 6.47
N SER A 128 -8.22 -2.84 6.65
CA SER A 128 -7.31 -1.88 5.99
C SER A 128 -7.37 -2.01 4.46
N SER A 129 -7.50 -3.24 3.95
CA SER A 129 -7.63 -3.49 2.51
C SER A 129 -8.89 -2.87 1.92
N ALA A 130 -10.00 -2.91 2.65
CA ALA A 130 -11.24 -2.29 2.22
C ALA A 130 -11.10 -0.76 2.11
N VAL A 131 -10.46 -0.13 3.10
CA VAL A 131 -10.20 1.32 3.09
C VAL A 131 -9.28 1.70 1.92
N LEU A 132 -8.19 0.95 1.70
CA LEU A 132 -7.29 1.17 0.58
C LEU A 132 -7.99 0.93 -0.77
N GLY A 133 -8.80 -0.11 -0.87
CA GLY A 133 -9.58 -0.40 -2.07
C GLY A 133 -10.55 0.73 -2.43
N LEU A 134 -11.27 1.26 -1.45
CA LEU A 134 -12.17 2.40 -1.65
C LEU A 134 -11.40 3.66 -2.06
N GLY A 135 -10.27 3.95 -1.40
CA GLY A 135 -9.41 5.07 -1.76
C GLY A 135 -8.83 4.93 -3.17
N GLY A 136 -8.39 3.74 -3.53
CA GLY A 136 -7.89 3.44 -4.87
C GLY A 136 -8.95 3.61 -5.94
N LEU A 137 -10.16 3.10 -5.73
CA LEU A 137 -11.30 3.28 -6.63
C LEU A 137 -11.68 4.76 -6.76
N TYR A 138 -11.69 5.51 -5.66
CA TYR A 138 -11.95 6.94 -5.71
C TYR A 138 -10.94 7.66 -6.61
N HIS A 139 -9.65 7.48 -6.36
CA HIS A 139 -8.60 8.15 -7.13
C HIS A 139 -8.55 7.71 -8.60
N ALA A 140 -8.84 6.44 -8.87
CA ALA A 140 -8.85 5.92 -10.23
C ALA A 140 -10.06 6.34 -11.04
N LEU A 141 -11.24 6.50 -10.42
CA LEU A 141 -12.51 6.67 -11.13
C LEU A 141 -13.18 8.02 -10.92
N ARG A 142 -13.01 8.65 -9.76
CA ARG A 142 -13.72 9.87 -9.35
C ARG A 142 -12.81 11.03 -9.02
N GLY A 143 -11.57 10.78 -8.64
CA GLY A 143 -10.60 11.83 -8.34
C GLY A 143 -10.10 12.56 -9.57
N PRO A 144 -9.34 13.65 -9.38
CA PRO A 144 -8.73 14.37 -10.48
C PRO A 144 -7.75 13.47 -11.24
N GLU A 145 -7.74 13.57 -12.55
CA GLU A 145 -6.83 12.80 -13.40
C GLU A 145 -5.36 13.19 -13.17
N ILE A 146 -5.12 14.48 -12.94
CA ILE A 146 -3.80 15.11 -12.82
C ILE A 146 -3.73 15.84 -11.49
N LEU A 147 -2.75 15.49 -10.65
CA LEU A 147 -2.59 16.04 -9.30
C LEU A 147 -1.78 17.33 -9.25
N GLU A 148 -0.98 17.64 -10.26
CA GLU A 148 -0.09 18.82 -10.30
C GLU A 148 -0.83 20.13 -10.07
N ASN A 149 -2.11 20.20 -10.47
CA ASN A 149 -2.96 21.38 -10.29
C ASN A 149 -3.50 21.53 -8.85
N TYR A 150 -3.39 20.49 -8.01
CA TYR A 150 -3.96 20.43 -6.66
C TYR A 150 -2.90 20.36 -5.57
N SER A 151 -1.80 19.67 -5.83
CA SER A 151 -0.71 19.49 -4.88
C SER A 151 0.61 19.26 -5.59
N SER A 152 1.62 20.03 -5.25
CA SER A 152 2.99 19.80 -5.71
C SER A 152 3.67 18.65 -4.96
N PHE A 153 3.21 18.32 -3.76
CA PHE A 153 3.79 17.26 -2.94
C PHE A 153 3.39 15.85 -3.39
N PHE A 154 2.09 15.65 -3.71
CA PHE A 154 1.57 14.34 -4.14
C PHE A 154 1.57 14.13 -5.64
N SER A 155 1.97 15.14 -6.41
CA SER A 155 2.13 15.04 -7.87
C SER A 155 3.51 14.50 -8.22
N GLN A 156 3.62 14.02 -9.47
CA GLN A 156 4.88 13.53 -10.00
C GLN A 156 5.06 13.96 -11.45
N ASP A 157 6.26 14.40 -11.78
CA ASP A 157 6.71 14.61 -13.17
C ASP A 157 7.92 13.69 -13.40
N TRP A 158 7.77 12.71 -14.28
CA TRP A 158 8.84 11.76 -14.61
C TRP A 158 10.11 12.40 -15.14
N ARG A 159 10.03 13.65 -15.63
CA ARG A 159 11.17 14.41 -16.14
C ARG A 159 11.92 15.15 -15.03
N ASP A 160 11.30 15.38 -13.91
CA ASP A 160 11.92 16.05 -12.75
C ASP A 160 12.72 15.04 -11.92
N LYS A 161 14.03 15.02 -12.16
CA LYS A 161 14.96 14.11 -11.49
C LYS A 161 15.03 14.36 -9.98
N ASN A 162 14.94 15.61 -9.55
CA ASN A 162 14.99 15.95 -8.13
C ASN A 162 13.74 15.44 -7.41
N GLN A 163 12.57 15.62 -8.00
CA GLN A 163 11.32 15.11 -7.43
C GLN A 163 11.34 13.58 -7.34
N MET A 164 11.74 12.89 -8.41
CA MET A 164 11.84 11.43 -8.42
C MET A 164 12.83 10.91 -7.39
N THR A 165 13.99 11.55 -7.28
CA THR A 165 15.01 11.20 -6.29
C THR A 165 14.48 11.40 -4.86
N ASN A 166 13.78 12.49 -4.60
CA ASN A 166 13.18 12.76 -3.29
C ASN A 166 12.12 11.71 -2.92
N ILE A 167 11.24 11.33 -3.85
CA ILE A 167 10.20 10.31 -3.62
C ILE A 167 10.85 8.97 -3.27
N ILE A 168 11.86 8.56 -4.01
CA ILE A 168 12.63 7.34 -3.71
C ILE A 168 13.32 7.47 -2.36
N GLY A 169 13.94 8.62 -2.08
CA GLY A 169 14.72 8.87 -0.87
C GLY A 169 13.90 8.71 0.41
N TYR A 170 12.75 9.36 0.51
CA TYR A 170 11.96 9.24 1.74
C TYR A 170 11.27 7.88 1.89
N HIS A 171 10.92 7.21 0.79
CA HIS A 171 10.45 5.82 0.87
C HIS A 171 11.55 4.86 1.34
N LEU A 172 12.79 5.04 0.88
CA LEU A 172 13.94 4.24 1.35
C LEU A 172 14.25 4.50 2.83
N ILE A 173 14.11 5.73 3.31
CA ILE A 173 14.29 6.05 4.74
C ILE A 173 13.25 5.29 5.58
N LEU A 174 11.97 5.30 5.17
CA LEU A 174 10.91 4.59 5.88
C LEU A 174 11.17 3.08 5.92
N LEU A 175 11.58 2.49 4.80
CA LEU A 175 11.93 1.07 4.73
C LEU A 175 13.18 0.76 5.58
N GLY A 176 14.18 1.63 5.56
CA GLY A 176 15.39 1.49 6.37
C GLY A 176 15.11 1.52 7.86
N VAL A 177 14.23 2.41 8.33
CA VAL A 177 13.78 2.46 9.72
C VAL A 177 13.07 1.15 10.10
N GLY A 178 12.20 0.62 9.23
CA GLY A 178 11.55 -0.67 9.45
C GLY A 178 12.55 -1.82 9.58
N CYS A 179 13.58 -1.85 8.73
CA CYS A 179 14.67 -2.84 8.81
C CYS A 179 15.45 -2.72 10.12
N LEU A 180 15.76 -1.50 10.55
CA LEU A 180 16.45 -1.27 11.84
C LEU A 180 15.61 -1.73 13.04
N LEU A 181 14.30 -1.50 13.02
CA LEU A 181 13.41 -1.99 14.07
C LEU A 181 13.44 -3.52 14.14
N LEU A 182 13.46 -4.21 13.00
CA LEU A 182 13.60 -5.67 12.97
C LEU A 182 14.95 -6.13 13.50
N VAL A 183 16.04 -5.44 13.16
CA VAL A 183 17.38 -5.72 13.70
C VAL A 183 17.40 -5.56 15.22
N PHE A 184 16.84 -4.48 15.76
CA PHE A 184 16.75 -4.28 17.20
C PHE A 184 15.89 -5.33 17.88
N LYS A 185 14.78 -5.75 17.26
CA LYS A 185 13.95 -6.85 17.75
C LYS A 185 14.76 -8.14 17.86
N ALA A 186 15.55 -8.44 16.81
CA ALA A 186 16.36 -9.66 16.76
C ALA A 186 17.50 -9.66 17.79
N MET A 187 18.13 -8.51 18.00
CA MET A 187 19.35 -8.40 18.81
C MET A 187 19.08 -8.11 20.29
N PHE A 188 18.07 -7.28 20.59
CA PHE A 188 17.90 -6.74 21.95
C PHE A 188 16.53 -6.98 22.59
N PHE A 189 15.53 -7.36 21.80
CA PHE A 189 14.15 -7.45 22.26
C PHE A 189 13.54 -8.85 22.08
N GLY A 190 14.25 -9.90 22.50
CA GLY A 190 13.74 -11.26 22.59
C GLY A 190 13.98 -12.13 21.34
N GLY A 191 14.74 -11.63 20.36
CA GLY A 191 15.04 -12.39 19.15
C GLY A 191 13.89 -12.39 18.13
N VAL A 192 14.02 -13.20 17.10
CA VAL A 192 13.04 -13.39 16.02
C VAL A 192 12.79 -14.88 15.82
N TYR A 193 11.60 -15.22 15.29
CA TYR A 193 11.28 -16.60 14.93
C TYR A 193 12.11 -17.04 13.72
N ASP A 194 12.79 -18.17 13.84
CA ASP A 194 13.58 -18.77 12.77
C ASP A 194 13.05 -20.16 12.44
N THR A 195 12.37 -20.30 11.30
CA THR A 195 11.83 -21.56 10.81
C THR A 195 12.94 -22.54 10.37
N TRP A 196 14.15 -22.04 10.13
CA TRP A 196 15.32 -22.81 9.68
C TRP A 196 16.28 -23.14 10.82
N ALA A 197 15.93 -22.80 12.08
CA ALA A 197 16.79 -23.10 13.22
C ALA A 197 17.03 -24.61 13.36
N PRO A 198 18.24 -25.02 13.81
CA PRO A 198 18.52 -26.44 14.10
C PRO A 198 17.54 -26.99 15.13
N GLY A 199 16.88 -28.11 14.80
CA GLY A 199 15.88 -28.72 15.68
C GLY A 199 14.46 -28.19 15.49
N GLY A 200 14.22 -27.37 14.48
CA GLY A 200 12.91 -26.79 14.16
C GLY A 200 12.72 -25.40 14.75
N GLY A 201 11.76 -24.65 14.21
CA GLY A 201 11.54 -23.23 14.50
C GLY A 201 11.70 -22.84 15.97
N ASP A 202 12.62 -21.96 16.23
CA ASP A 202 12.91 -21.43 17.56
C ASP A 202 12.98 -19.90 17.49
N LEU A 203 12.77 -19.24 18.62
CA LEU A 203 13.10 -17.83 18.74
C LEU A 203 14.62 -17.73 18.79
N SER A 204 15.22 -17.47 17.63
CA SER A 204 16.66 -17.32 17.52
C SER A 204 17.10 -16.09 18.30
N LEU A 205 17.80 -16.37 19.40
CA LEU A 205 18.46 -15.34 20.20
C LEU A 205 19.81 -15.07 19.57
N ILE A 206 19.91 -14.10 18.70
CA ILE A 206 21.19 -13.46 18.46
C ILE A 206 21.42 -12.54 19.66
N HIS A 207 21.68 -13.13 20.82
CA HIS A 207 22.16 -12.38 21.97
C HIS A 207 23.63 -12.10 21.75
N ILE A 208 23.92 -10.83 21.44
CA ILE A 208 25.22 -10.27 21.73
C ILE A 208 25.13 -9.83 23.19
N SER A 209 25.54 -10.73 24.10
CA SER A 209 25.79 -10.42 25.50
C SER A 209 27.06 -9.59 25.62
#